data_b69b1a524b4b45bb393c1400085bfde4
#
_entry.id   b69b1a524b4b45bb393c1400085bfde4
#
_cell.length_a   1.000
_cell.length_b   1.000
_cell.length_c   1.000
_cell.angle_alpha   90.00
_cell.angle_beta   90.00
_cell.angle_gamma   90.00
#
_symmetry.space_group_name_H-M   'P 1'
#
loop_
_entity.id
_entity.type
_entity.pdbx_description
1 polymer ?
#
loop_
_entity_poly.entity_id
_entity_poly.type
_entity_poly.pdbx_seq_one_letter_code
_entity_poly.pdbx_strand_id
1 'polypeptide(L)'
;VSLDIPDTPVLIAGAGPIGLTAAIELSRHGIGCRIVDPLLDPPLYAKAVGVQPRTLEIFEGMGVLGRILDAGIRMNGQIVYVNGHEVARMEFPVPADVPFSFFSIPQYETERILREELALRGLQVQRGVRLTGFEHDADGVTATLSSERGDQTVRAGYLIGADGAHSIVRKTLGLTFEGAAFEEQYMLGDVEVDWSMPRGYAIRSMHQTDGETDDLLVGIP
;
A
#
# COMPACT_ATOMS: atom_id res chain seq x y z
N VAL A 1 1.84 41.79 11.76
CA VAL A 1 1.90 40.62 10.88
C VAL A 1 1.48 39.44 11.74
N SER A 2 0.22 38.98 11.64
CA SER A 2 -0.23 37.72 12.25
C SER A 2 0.53 36.61 11.55
N LEU A 3 1.34 35.87 12.26
CA LEU A 3 1.90 34.64 11.77
C LEU A 3 0.73 33.65 11.78
N ASP A 4 0.17 33.33 10.59
CA ASP A 4 -0.80 32.26 10.43
C ASP A 4 -0.10 30.94 10.75
N ILE A 5 -0.19 30.53 12.01
CA ILE A 5 0.35 29.24 12.47
C ILE A 5 -0.56 28.17 11.84
N PRO A 6 -0.02 27.22 11.05
CA PRO A 6 -0.83 26.19 10.45
C PRO A 6 -1.49 25.30 11.51
N ASP A 7 -2.72 24.85 11.27
CA ASP A 7 -3.45 23.91 12.14
C ASP A 7 -2.70 22.57 12.30
N THR A 8 -1.92 22.21 11.26
CA THR A 8 -1.04 21.05 11.27
C THR A 8 0.19 21.31 10.41
N PRO A 9 1.39 20.86 10.80
CA PRO A 9 2.57 20.97 9.94
C PRO A 9 2.37 20.23 8.61
N VAL A 10 1.81 19.03 8.62
CA VAL A 10 1.58 18.20 7.43
C VAL A 10 0.17 17.61 7.45
N LEU A 11 -0.55 17.76 6.35
CA LEU A 11 -1.79 17.05 6.07
C LEU A 11 -1.51 15.91 5.08
N ILE A 12 -1.99 14.71 5.39
CA ILE A 12 -1.86 13.54 4.53
C ILE A 12 -3.25 13.13 4.07
N ALA A 13 -3.49 13.11 2.76
CA ALA A 13 -4.72 12.64 2.14
C ALA A 13 -4.55 11.19 1.67
N GLY A 14 -5.29 10.26 2.30
CA GLY A 14 -5.25 8.83 2.06
C GLY A 14 -4.45 8.06 3.13
N ALA A 15 -5.06 6.99 3.65
CA ALA A 15 -4.48 6.14 4.69
C ALA A 15 -4.29 4.68 4.21
N GLY A 16 -3.91 4.53 2.95
CA GLY A 16 -3.31 3.30 2.43
C GLY A 16 -1.84 3.15 2.89
N PRO A 17 -1.11 2.14 2.39
CA PRO A 17 0.25 1.86 2.83
C PRO A 17 1.18 3.07 2.72
N ILE A 18 1.04 3.87 1.67
CA ILE A 18 1.87 5.05 1.41
C ILE A 18 1.62 6.14 2.45
N GLY A 19 0.34 6.50 2.69
CA GLY A 19 0.01 7.54 3.66
C GLY A 19 0.34 7.14 5.09
N LEU A 20 0.12 5.87 5.46
CA LEU A 20 0.50 5.34 6.77
C LEU A 20 2.01 5.38 6.97
N THR A 21 2.79 4.96 5.97
CA THR A 21 4.25 5.04 6.00
C THR A 21 4.72 6.49 6.16
N ALA A 22 4.15 7.43 5.39
CA ALA A 22 4.49 8.84 5.51
C ALA A 22 4.19 9.40 6.91
N ALA A 23 3.04 9.06 7.49
CA ALA A 23 2.66 9.50 8.84
C ALA A 23 3.61 8.96 9.92
N ILE A 24 4.01 7.68 9.84
CA ILE A 24 4.95 7.06 10.76
C ILE A 24 6.32 7.73 10.64
N GLU A 25 6.83 7.92 9.41
CA GLU A 25 8.13 8.52 9.18
C GLU A 25 8.18 9.98 9.68
N LEU A 26 7.16 10.78 9.39
CA LEU A 26 7.05 12.14 9.94
C LEU A 26 7.09 12.13 11.47
N SER A 27 6.30 11.25 12.10
CA SER A 27 6.28 11.10 13.56
C SER A 27 7.65 10.70 14.12
N ARG A 28 8.38 9.81 13.43
CA ARG A 28 9.73 9.40 13.84
C ARG A 28 10.72 10.55 13.83
N HIS A 29 10.50 11.52 12.96
CA HIS A 29 11.30 12.76 12.89
C HIS A 29 10.74 13.90 13.73
N GLY A 30 9.76 13.65 14.59
CA GLY A 30 9.18 14.67 15.47
C GLY A 30 8.30 15.68 14.73
N ILE A 31 7.87 15.40 13.51
CA ILE A 31 7.02 16.25 12.70
C ILE A 31 5.57 15.84 12.92
N GLY A 32 4.74 16.76 13.43
CA GLY A 32 3.31 16.54 13.57
C GLY A 32 2.62 16.39 12.22
N CYS A 33 1.66 15.49 12.14
CA CYS A 33 0.84 15.35 10.94
C CYS A 33 -0.60 14.99 11.29
N ARG A 34 -1.49 15.31 10.35
CA ARG A 34 -2.89 14.89 10.34
C ARG A 34 -3.11 14.00 9.12
N ILE A 35 -3.65 12.80 9.32
CA ILE A 35 -3.93 11.85 8.23
C ILE A 35 -5.42 11.62 8.13
N VAL A 36 -5.98 11.78 6.94
CA VAL A 36 -7.42 11.66 6.65
C VAL A 36 -7.67 10.61 5.57
N ASP A 37 -8.79 9.90 5.67
CA ASP A 37 -9.20 8.90 4.68
C ASP A 37 -10.72 8.88 4.54
N PRO A 38 -11.27 8.84 3.31
CA PRO A 38 -12.71 8.87 3.08
C PRO A 38 -13.43 7.59 3.50
N LEU A 39 -12.73 6.46 3.61
CA LEU A 39 -13.35 5.21 4.04
C LEU A 39 -13.57 5.22 5.55
N LEU A 40 -14.75 4.77 5.98
CA LEU A 40 -15.08 4.60 7.40
C LEU A 40 -14.25 3.48 8.01
N ASP A 41 -14.13 2.38 7.28
CA ASP A 41 -13.36 1.21 7.70
C ASP A 41 -12.22 0.92 6.70
N PRO A 42 -11.12 0.34 7.16
CA PRO A 42 -10.06 -0.14 6.27
C PRO A 42 -10.60 -1.25 5.34
N PRO A 43 -10.18 -1.28 4.07
CA PRO A 43 -10.58 -2.36 3.16
C PRO A 43 -10.01 -3.70 3.62
N LEU A 44 -10.82 -4.76 3.51
CA LEU A 44 -10.43 -6.15 3.85
C LEU A 44 -10.01 -6.96 2.62
N TYR A 45 -9.74 -6.32 1.50
CA TYR A 45 -9.29 -6.99 0.28
C TYR A 45 -7.84 -6.58 -0.04
N ALA A 46 -7.06 -7.54 -0.52
CA ALA A 46 -5.69 -7.31 -0.96
C ALA A 46 -5.66 -6.78 -2.40
N LYS A 47 -4.95 -5.67 -2.63
CA LYS A 47 -4.56 -5.19 -3.96
C LYS A 47 -3.14 -5.60 -4.30
N ALA A 48 -2.34 -5.82 -3.27
CA ALA A 48 -0.96 -6.24 -3.36
C ALA A 48 -0.66 -7.27 -2.27
N VAL A 49 0.20 -8.22 -2.61
CA VAL A 49 0.64 -9.27 -1.69
C VAL A 49 2.17 -9.34 -1.58
N GLY A 50 2.89 -8.84 -2.59
CA GLY A 50 4.35 -8.94 -2.64
C GLY A 50 5.04 -7.74 -1.99
N VAL A 51 5.97 -8.00 -1.09
CA VAL A 51 6.84 -7.00 -0.46
C VAL A 51 8.28 -7.25 -0.87
N GLN A 52 8.89 -6.25 -1.47
CA GLN A 52 10.26 -6.29 -1.97
C GLN A 52 11.28 -6.15 -0.83
N PRO A 53 12.50 -6.67 -0.96
CA PRO A 53 13.56 -6.54 0.04
C PRO A 53 13.77 -5.10 0.53
N ARG A 54 13.79 -4.13 -0.37
CA ARG A 54 13.95 -2.71 -0.01
C ARG A 54 12.84 -2.19 0.89
N THR A 55 11.62 -2.66 0.71
CA THR A 55 10.50 -2.29 1.58
C THR A 55 10.67 -2.89 2.99
N LEU A 56 11.20 -4.12 3.07
CA LEU A 56 11.51 -4.76 4.36
C LEU A 56 12.60 -4.00 5.13
N GLU A 57 13.63 -3.47 4.46
CA GLU A 57 14.63 -2.59 5.09
C GLU A 57 13.98 -1.31 5.65
N ILE A 58 13.05 -0.72 4.91
CA ILE A 58 12.29 0.45 5.40
C ILE A 58 11.47 0.06 6.63
N PHE A 59 10.78 -1.08 6.60
CA PHE A 59 10.00 -1.59 7.73
C PHE A 59 10.87 -1.93 8.95
N GLU A 60 12.12 -2.38 8.74
CA GLU A 60 13.10 -2.52 9.82
C GLU A 60 13.40 -1.18 10.45
N GLY A 61 13.74 -0.18 9.65
CA GLY A 61 13.96 1.19 10.10
C GLY A 61 12.75 1.77 10.84
N MET A 62 11.54 1.43 10.46
CA MET A 62 10.29 1.85 11.13
C MET A 62 10.00 1.09 12.43
N GLY A 63 10.68 -0.04 12.68
CA GLY A 63 10.45 -0.91 13.84
C GLY A 63 9.25 -1.85 13.70
N VAL A 64 8.72 -2.05 12.49
CA VAL A 64 7.55 -2.91 12.22
C VAL A 64 7.91 -4.26 11.61
N LEU A 65 9.17 -4.47 11.21
CA LEU A 65 9.62 -5.63 10.46
C LEU A 65 9.23 -6.96 11.11
N GLY A 66 9.45 -7.12 12.43
CA GLY A 66 9.12 -8.37 13.13
C GLY A 66 7.65 -8.76 12.94
N ARG A 67 6.74 -7.81 13.14
CA ARG A 67 5.29 -8.03 12.95
C ARG A 67 4.92 -8.34 11.49
N ILE A 68 5.61 -7.75 10.52
CA ILE A 68 5.44 -8.05 9.09
C ILE A 68 5.87 -9.49 8.79
N LEU A 69 7.05 -9.90 9.28
CA LEU A 69 7.57 -11.25 9.04
C LEU A 69 6.73 -12.34 9.73
N ASP A 70 6.15 -12.03 10.89
CA ASP A 70 5.26 -12.95 11.61
C ASP A 70 3.90 -13.14 10.90
N ALA A 71 3.44 -12.11 10.17
CA ALA A 71 2.14 -12.10 9.50
C ALA A 71 2.16 -12.60 8.05
N GLY A 72 3.32 -12.86 7.48
CA GLY A 72 3.44 -13.22 6.07
C GLY A 72 4.30 -14.46 5.82
N ILE A 73 4.68 -14.66 4.58
CA ILE A 73 5.41 -15.83 4.11
C ILE A 73 6.62 -15.41 3.28
N ARG A 74 7.79 -15.93 3.63
CA ARG A 74 8.97 -15.80 2.77
C ARG A 74 8.74 -16.53 1.45
N MET A 75 8.97 -15.86 0.33
CA MET A 75 8.91 -16.46 -1.00
C MET A 75 10.24 -17.10 -1.35
N ASN A 76 10.19 -18.41 -1.62
CA ASN A 76 11.36 -19.21 -1.96
C ASN A 76 11.49 -19.41 -3.48
N GLY A 77 10.37 -19.34 -4.21
CA GLY A 77 10.39 -19.58 -5.64
C GLY A 77 9.02 -19.56 -6.29
N GLN A 78 8.99 -20.06 -7.51
CA GLN A 78 7.79 -20.23 -8.32
C GLN A 78 7.82 -21.56 -9.05
N ILE A 79 6.68 -22.26 -9.09
CA ILE A 79 6.48 -23.49 -9.87
C ILE A 79 5.53 -23.16 -11.02
N VAL A 80 5.93 -23.56 -12.22
CA VAL A 80 5.15 -23.33 -13.45
C VAL A 80 4.60 -24.65 -13.96
N TYR A 81 3.29 -24.67 -14.18
CA TYR A 81 2.54 -25.77 -14.79
C TYR A 81 2.01 -25.36 -16.15
N VAL A 82 2.03 -26.30 -17.10
CA VAL A 82 1.33 -26.21 -18.38
C VAL A 82 0.50 -27.46 -18.55
N ASN A 83 -0.79 -27.29 -18.77
CA ASN A 83 -1.76 -28.40 -18.94
C ASN A 83 -1.65 -29.46 -17.80
N GLY A 84 -1.45 -28.98 -16.56
CA GLY A 84 -1.35 -29.82 -15.38
C GLY A 84 0.03 -30.48 -15.13
N HIS A 85 1.00 -30.26 -16.01
CA HIS A 85 2.37 -30.78 -15.85
C HIS A 85 3.33 -29.72 -15.37
N GLU A 86 4.13 -29.99 -14.35
CA GLU A 86 5.24 -29.12 -13.92
C GLU A 86 6.28 -29.04 -15.05
N VAL A 87 6.48 -27.84 -15.58
CA VAL A 87 7.44 -27.59 -16.68
C VAL A 87 8.67 -26.80 -16.23
N ALA A 88 8.55 -26.06 -15.13
CA ALA A 88 9.67 -25.32 -14.57
C ALA A 88 9.49 -25.11 -13.06
N ARG A 89 10.63 -25.05 -12.37
CA ARG A 89 10.73 -24.61 -10.97
C ARG A 89 11.85 -23.59 -10.88
N MET A 90 11.53 -22.40 -10.41
CA MET A 90 12.46 -21.32 -10.26
C MET A 90 12.63 -21.00 -8.78
N GLU A 91 13.88 -20.96 -8.33
CA GLU A 91 14.23 -20.48 -7.00
C GLU A 91 14.40 -18.96 -7.04
N PHE A 92 14.10 -18.29 -5.91
CA PHE A 92 14.39 -16.88 -5.71
C PHE A 92 15.63 -16.73 -4.82
N PRO A 93 16.84 -16.82 -5.40
CA PRO A 93 18.05 -16.69 -4.62
C PRO A 93 18.15 -15.27 -4.07
N VAL A 94 18.59 -15.17 -2.82
CA VAL A 94 18.87 -13.88 -2.19
C VAL A 94 20.37 -13.63 -2.33
N PRO A 95 20.79 -12.55 -3.02
CA PRO A 95 22.18 -12.15 -3.08
C PRO A 95 22.76 -11.95 -1.66
N ALA A 96 24.05 -12.24 -1.49
CA ALA A 96 24.67 -12.23 -0.15
C ALA A 96 24.70 -10.85 0.51
N ASP A 97 24.59 -9.80 -0.27
CA ASP A 97 24.55 -8.40 0.15
C ASP A 97 23.13 -7.86 0.37
N VAL A 98 22.09 -8.67 0.14
CA VAL A 98 20.70 -8.31 0.35
C VAL A 98 20.20 -8.97 1.65
N PRO A 99 19.79 -8.18 2.67
CA PRO A 99 19.46 -8.73 3.99
C PRO A 99 18.13 -9.51 4.02
N PHE A 100 17.23 -9.24 3.06
CA PHE A 100 15.89 -9.83 3.04
C PHE A 100 15.58 -10.46 1.68
N SER A 101 14.70 -11.46 1.68
CA SER A 101 14.13 -12.04 0.46
C SER A 101 12.81 -11.35 0.10
N PHE A 102 12.28 -11.69 -1.08
CA PHE A 102 10.91 -11.36 -1.44
C PHE A 102 9.92 -12.01 -0.46
N PHE A 103 8.87 -11.28 -0.09
CA PHE A 103 7.96 -11.66 0.97
C PHE A 103 6.51 -11.50 0.54
N SER A 104 5.65 -12.42 0.93
CA SER A 104 4.20 -12.35 0.66
C SER A 104 3.46 -12.04 1.96
N ILE A 105 2.63 -11.00 1.92
CA ILE A 105 1.72 -10.61 3.00
C ILE A 105 0.55 -9.85 2.39
N PRO A 106 -0.71 -10.16 2.73
CA PRO A 106 -1.84 -9.41 2.22
C PRO A 106 -1.76 -7.92 2.61
N GLN A 107 -2.12 -7.04 1.69
CA GLN A 107 -2.03 -5.58 1.91
C GLN A 107 -2.79 -5.14 3.17
N TYR A 108 -3.96 -5.70 3.45
CA TYR A 108 -4.75 -5.34 4.64
C TYR A 108 -4.02 -5.66 5.96
N GLU A 109 -3.19 -6.71 6.00
CA GLU A 109 -2.34 -7.04 7.15
C GLU A 109 -1.19 -6.04 7.29
N THR A 110 -0.54 -5.70 6.18
CA THR A 110 0.48 -4.62 6.16
C THR A 110 -0.13 -3.32 6.69
N GLU A 111 -1.30 -2.92 6.20
CA GLU A 111 -1.98 -1.71 6.66
C GLU A 111 -2.41 -1.80 8.13
N ARG A 112 -2.85 -2.98 8.61
CA ARG A 112 -3.18 -3.18 10.02
C ARG A 112 -1.97 -2.92 10.91
N ILE A 113 -0.82 -3.53 10.57
CA ILE A 113 0.43 -3.37 11.32
C ILE A 113 0.89 -1.91 11.33
N LEU A 114 0.81 -1.23 10.18
CA LEU A 114 1.17 0.19 10.10
C LEU A 114 0.22 1.08 10.91
N ARG A 115 -1.08 0.82 10.92
CA ARG A 115 -2.05 1.57 11.75
C ARG A 115 -1.79 1.37 13.24
N GLU A 116 -1.48 0.15 13.66
CA GLU A 116 -1.12 -0.14 15.05
C GLU A 116 0.16 0.62 15.46
N GLU A 117 1.18 0.62 14.60
CA GLU A 117 2.39 1.40 14.84
C GLU A 117 2.10 2.90 14.96
N LEU A 118 1.25 3.42 14.07
CA LEU A 118 0.84 4.82 14.11
C LEU A 118 0.12 5.15 15.44
N ALA A 119 -0.77 4.25 15.89
CA ALA A 119 -1.48 4.40 17.17
C ALA A 119 -0.55 4.38 18.37
N LEU A 120 0.49 3.53 18.37
CA LEU A 120 1.53 3.51 19.43
C LEU A 120 2.29 4.84 19.52
N ARG A 121 2.35 5.61 18.43
CA ARG A 121 2.93 6.97 18.37
C ARG A 121 1.94 8.07 18.75
N GLY A 122 0.73 7.71 19.18
CA GLY A 122 -0.31 8.68 19.58
C GLY A 122 -1.04 9.33 18.40
N LEU A 123 -0.88 8.81 17.18
CA LEU A 123 -1.55 9.29 15.97
C LEU A 123 -2.64 8.30 15.52
N GLN A 124 -3.71 8.85 14.96
CA GLN A 124 -4.81 8.05 14.43
C GLN A 124 -5.28 8.58 13.07
N VAL A 125 -5.70 7.66 12.22
CA VAL A 125 -6.34 8.01 10.95
C VAL A 125 -7.72 8.59 11.22
N GLN A 126 -8.00 9.77 10.70
CA GLN A 126 -9.34 10.35 10.69
C GLN A 126 -10.15 9.73 9.55
N ARG A 127 -10.95 8.72 9.88
CA ARG A 127 -11.80 8.01 8.95
C ARG A 127 -13.08 8.76 8.63
N GLY A 128 -13.65 8.53 7.43
CA GLY A 128 -14.84 9.22 6.95
C GLY A 128 -14.59 10.71 6.63
N VAL A 129 -13.32 11.10 6.47
CA VAL A 129 -12.92 12.47 6.14
C VAL A 129 -12.25 12.49 4.77
N ARG A 130 -12.82 13.22 3.85
CA ARG A 130 -12.39 13.34 2.45
C ARG A 130 -11.78 14.70 2.18
N LEU A 131 -10.60 14.73 1.57
CA LEU A 131 -10.09 15.92 0.91
C LEU A 131 -10.94 16.20 -0.35
N THR A 132 -11.57 17.37 -0.43
CA THR A 132 -12.42 17.74 -1.58
C THR A 132 -11.78 18.80 -2.47
N GLY A 133 -10.80 19.53 -1.94
CA GLY A 133 -10.06 20.55 -2.68
C GLY A 133 -8.98 21.18 -1.83
N PHE A 134 -8.10 21.93 -2.46
CA PHE A 134 -7.11 22.75 -1.77
C PHE A 134 -6.61 23.88 -2.67
N GLU A 135 -6.11 24.90 -2.01
CA GLU A 135 -5.32 26.00 -2.61
C GLU A 135 -3.96 26.05 -1.90
N HIS A 136 -2.95 26.56 -2.56
CA HIS A 136 -1.63 26.75 -1.97
C HIS A 136 -1.04 28.11 -2.28
N ASP A 137 -0.23 28.60 -1.38
CA ASP A 137 0.53 29.83 -1.50
C ASP A 137 1.99 29.62 -1.05
N ALA A 138 2.74 30.71 -0.84
CA ALA A 138 4.13 30.62 -0.40
C ALA A 138 4.30 30.06 1.02
N ASP A 139 3.26 30.16 1.85
CA ASP A 139 3.31 29.83 3.28
C ASP A 139 2.64 28.50 3.62
N GLY A 140 2.02 27.81 2.64
CA GLY A 140 1.43 26.49 2.86
C GLY A 140 0.20 26.19 2.00
N VAL A 141 -0.66 25.33 2.54
CA VAL A 141 -1.83 24.78 1.86
C VAL A 141 -3.08 25.03 2.69
N THR A 142 -4.13 25.53 2.06
CA THR A 142 -5.48 25.62 2.62
C THR A 142 -6.33 24.50 2.00
N ALA A 143 -6.65 23.49 2.79
CA ALA A 143 -7.38 22.29 2.35
C ALA A 143 -8.84 22.34 2.82
N THR A 144 -9.75 21.89 1.97
CA THR A 144 -11.15 21.64 2.32
C THR A 144 -11.35 20.15 2.57
N LEU A 145 -11.78 19.81 3.77
CA LEU A 145 -12.10 18.46 4.19
C LEU A 145 -13.61 18.34 4.39
N SER A 146 -14.22 17.28 3.86
CA SER A 146 -15.65 16.98 4.02
C SER A 146 -15.85 15.69 4.81
N SER A 147 -16.84 15.69 5.71
CA SER A 147 -17.25 14.53 6.50
C SER A 147 -18.75 14.60 6.78
N GLU A 148 -19.30 13.56 7.43
CA GLU A 148 -20.71 13.56 7.91
C GLU A 148 -21.03 14.74 8.87
N ARG A 149 -20.00 15.30 9.51
CA ARG A 149 -20.12 16.48 10.41
C ARG A 149 -20.11 17.80 9.68
N GLY A 150 -20.01 17.78 8.35
CA GLY A 150 -19.90 18.95 7.48
C GLY A 150 -18.46 19.19 7.00
N ASP A 151 -18.30 20.32 6.33
CA ASP A 151 -17.03 20.73 5.74
C ASP A 151 -16.18 21.51 6.76
N GLN A 152 -14.87 21.32 6.67
CA GLN A 152 -13.87 21.99 7.48
C GLN A 152 -12.74 22.52 6.58
N THR A 153 -12.33 23.75 6.81
CA THR A 153 -11.10 24.31 6.23
C THR A 153 -9.93 24.05 7.19
N VAL A 154 -8.81 23.58 6.66
CA VAL A 154 -7.59 23.27 7.43
C VAL A 154 -6.41 23.93 6.77
N ARG A 155 -5.63 24.68 7.54
CA ARG A 155 -4.34 25.23 7.12
C ARG A 155 -3.23 24.24 7.46
N ALA A 156 -2.42 23.86 6.47
CA ALA A 156 -1.26 22.98 6.65
C ALA A 156 -0.01 23.61 6.04
N GLY A 157 1.15 23.32 6.61
CA GLY A 157 2.42 23.70 6.00
C GLY A 157 2.66 22.94 4.70
N TYR A 158 2.32 21.65 4.67
CA TYR A 158 2.46 20.79 3.51
C TYR A 158 1.25 19.87 3.36
N LEU A 159 0.95 19.47 2.10
CA LEU A 159 -0.03 18.45 1.76
C LEU A 159 0.67 17.28 1.07
N ILE A 160 0.51 16.06 1.60
CA ILE A 160 0.94 14.82 0.96
C ILE A 160 -0.27 14.14 0.34
N GLY A 161 -0.27 13.98 -1.00
CA GLY A 161 -1.27 13.21 -1.74
C GLY A 161 -0.91 11.73 -1.76
N ALA A 162 -1.59 10.92 -0.93
CA ALA A 162 -1.51 9.46 -0.91
C ALA A 162 -2.88 8.82 -1.23
N ASP A 163 -3.70 9.53 -2.00
CA ASP A 163 -5.12 9.30 -2.27
C ASP A 163 -5.39 8.41 -3.50
N GLY A 164 -4.37 7.67 -3.95
CA GLY A 164 -4.46 6.56 -4.89
C GLY A 164 -4.67 6.99 -6.35
N ALA A 165 -5.13 6.03 -7.17
CA ALA A 165 -5.24 6.20 -8.62
C ALA A 165 -6.21 7.34 -9.05
N HIS A 166 -7.22 7.62 -8.23
CA HIS A 166 -8.20 8.67 -8.49
C HIS A 166 -7.85 10.01 -7.83
N SER A 167 -6.59 10.19 -7.43
CA SER A 167 -6.05 11.31 -6.67
C SER A 167 -6.66 12.67 -7.03
N ILE A 168 -7.26 13.33 -6.04
CA ILE A 168 -7.69 14.73 -6.17
C ILE A 168 -6.49 15.67 -6.14
N VAL A 169 -5.45 15.33 -5.36
CA VAL A 169 -4.23 16.14 -5.27
C VAL A 169 -3.59 16.25 -6.64
N ARG A 170 -3.39 15.13 -7.33
CA ARG A 170 -2.85 15.11 -8.69
C ARG A 170 -3.68 15.95 -9.65
N LYS A 171 -5.01 15.75 -9.64
CA LYS A 171 -5.94 16.44 -10.55
C LYS A 171 -5.97 17.94 -10.31
N THR A 172 -5.98 18.38 -9.06
CA THR A 172 -5.98 19.80 -8.70
C THR A 172 -4.69 20.49 -9.13
N LEU A 173 -3.55 19.78 -9.07
CA LEU A 173 -2.26 20.27 -9.56
C LEU A 173 -2.12 20.21 -11.09
N GLY A 174 -3.12 19.72 -11.82
CA GLY A 174 -3.06 19.58 -13.28
C GLY A 174 -2.03 18.55 -13.76
N LEU A 175 -1.58 17.62 -12.89
CA LEU A 175 -0.61 16.61 -13.24
C LEU A 175 -1.27 15.46 -13.99
N THR A 176 -0.58 14.94 -15.01
CA THR A 176 -1.00 13.78 -15.79
C THR A 176 -0.84 12.47 -15.02
N PHE A 177 -1.53 11.44 -15.47
CA PHE A 177 -1.36 10.07 -15.03
C PHE A 177 -1.27 9.21 -16.28
N GLU A 178 -0.05 9.14 -16.82
CA GLU A 178 0.20 8.47 -18.08
C GLU A 178 0.15 6.95 -17.90
N GLY A 179 -0.38 6.27 -18.90
CA GLY A 179 -0.55 4.83 -18.93
C GLY A 179 -1.87 4.43 -19.58
N ALA A 180 -2.11 3.12 -19.63
CA ALA A 180 -3.35 2.54 -20.13
C ALA A 180 -3.79 1.40 -19.20
N ALA A 181 -5.08 1.10 -19.20
CA ALA A 181 -5.58 -0.16 -18.66
C ALA A 181 -5.22 -1.30 -19.61
N PHE A 182 -4.90 -2.47 -19.07
CA PHE A 182 -4.80 -3.68 -19.87
C PHE A 182 -6.19 -4.05 -20.40
N GLU A 183 -6.25 -4.62 -21.60
CA GLU A 183 -7.52 -5.11 -22.18
C GLU A 183 -7.98 -6.39 -21.47
N GLU A 184 -7.03 -7.18 -20.97
CA GLU A 184 -7.29 -8.40 -20.24
C GLU A 184 -7.89 -8.09 -18.87
N GLN A 185 -8.88 -8.89 -18.49
CA GLN A 185 -9.51 -8.81 -17.18
C GLN A 185 -8.97 -9.92 -16.28
N TYR A 186 -8.52 -9.51 -15.09
CA TYR A 186 -8.06 -10.45 -14.06
C TYR A 186 -9.06 -10.45 -12.90
N MET A 187 -9.35 -11.66 -12.43
CA MET A 187 -10.09 -11.85 -11.19
C MET A 187 -9.08 -12.13 -10.07
N LEU A 188 -9.16 -11.40 -8.96
CA LEU A 188 -8.40 -11.64 -7.75
C LEU A 188 -9.33 -12.14 -6.66
N GLY A 189 -8.91 -13.17 -5.94
CA GLY A 189 -9.64 -13.69 -4.80
C GLY A 189 -8.70 -14.26 -3.76
N ASP A 190 -9.02 -14.03 -2.48
CA ASP A 190 -8.36 -14.68 -1.36
C ASP A 190 -9.11 -15.96 -1.07
N VAL A 191 -8.41 -17.10 -1.04
CA VAL A 191 -8.99 -18.43 -0.88
C VAL A 191 -8.16 -19.26 0.10
N GLU A 192 -8.84 -20.13 0.84
CA GLU A 192 -8.18 -21.19 1.60
C GLU A 192 -8.05 -22.42 0.72
N VAL A 193 -6.83 -22.93 0.55
CA VAL A 193 -6.55 -24.09 -0.30
C VAL A 193 -5.78 -25.14 0.51
N ASP A 194 -6.32 -26.35 0.55
CA ASP A 194 -5.60 -27.52 1.05
C ASP A 194 -4.84 -28.18 -0.12
N TRP A 195 -3.56 -27.94 -0.19
CA TRP A 195 -2.69 -28.51 -1.21
C TRP A 195 -1.33 -28.97 -0.67
N SER A 196 -0.67 -29.85 -1.40
CA SER A 196 0.64 -30.40 -1.05
C SER A 196 1.83 -29.58 -1.55
N MET A 197 1.63 -28.32 -1.93
CA MET A 197 2.69 -27.49 -2.48
C MET A 197 3.70 -27.05 -1.42
N PRO A 198 4.97 -26.91 -1.78
CA PRO A 198 6.00 -26.44 -0.87
C PRO A 198 5.66 -25.01 -0.40
N ARG A 199 5.77 -24.77 0.91
CA ARG A 199 5.51 -23.44 1.47
C ARG A 199 6.48 -22.40 0.90
N GLY A 200 5.94 -21.23 0.54
CA GLY A 200 6.70 -20.12 -0.03
C GLY A 200 6.94 -20.23 -1.53
N TYR A 201 6.29 -21.17 -2.21
CA TYR A 201 6.32 -21.22 -3.67
C TYR A 201 5.02 -20.69 -4.25
N ALA A 202 5.13 -19.67 -5.12
CA ALA A 202 4.03 -19.27 -5.98
C ALA A 202 3.78 -20.33 -7.06
N ILE A 203 2.56 -20.41 -7.53
CA ILE A 203 2.18 -21.27 -8.64
C ILE A 203 1.76 -20.38 -9.80
N ARG A 204 2.23 -20.71 -11.00
CA ARG A 204 1.72 -20.22 -12.25
C ARG A 204 1.24 -21.41 -13.08
N SER A 205 -0.05 -21.54 -13.28
CA SER A 205 -0.64 -22.63 -14.07
C SER A 205 -1.28 -22.04 -15.31
N MET A 206 -0.90 -22.57 -16.45
CA MET A 206 -1.40 -22.16 -17.77
C MET A 206 -2.08 -23.33 -18.42
N HIS A 207 -3.25 -23.10 -19.00
CA HIS A 207 -3.86 -23.99 -19.96
C HIS A 207 -3.51 -23.47 -21.36
N GLN A 208 -3.04 -24.37 -22.23
CA GLN A 208 -2.62 -24.05 -23.58
C GLN A 208 -3.26 -24.99 -24.59
N THR A 209 -3.79 -24.43 -25.67
CA THR A 209 -4.28 -25.13 -26.86
C THR A 209 -3.48 -24.64 -28.05
N ASP A 210 -2.91 -25.54 -28.83
CA ASP A 210 -2.12 -25.23 -30.05
C ASP A 210 -0.96 -24.23 -29.81
N GLY A 211 -0.42 -24.18 -28.55
CA GLY A 211 0.69 -23.31 -28.16
C GLY A 211 0.26 -21.91 -27.70
N GLU A 212 -1.01 -21.58 -27.73
CA GLU A 212 -1.57 -20.35 -27.18
C GLU A 212 -2.10 -20.56 -25.77
N THR A 213 -1.97 -19.54 -24.90
CA THR A 213 -2.46 -19.61 -23.53
C THR A 213 -3.91 -19.15 -23.49
N ASP A 214 -4.81 -20.07 -23.14
CA ASP A 214 -6.25 -19.81 -23.00
C ASP A 214 -6.60 -19.29 -21.61
N ASP A 215 -6.00 -19.90 -20.57
CA ASP A 215 -6.26 -19.58 -19.17
C ASP A 215 -4.96 -19.46 -18.39
N LEU A 216 -4.93 -18.55 -17.43
CA LEU A 216 -3.82 -18.34 -16.52
C LEU A 216 -4.33 -18.24 -15.07
N LEU A 217 -3.82 -19.13 -14.21
CA LEU A 217 -3.98 -19.04 -12.77
C LEU A 217 -2.63 -18.69 -12.13
N VAL A 218 -2.63 -17.72 -11.24
CA VAL A 218 -1.48 -17.41 -10.37
C VAL A 218 -1.92 -17.56 -8.93
N GLY A 219 -1.30 -18.49 -8.20
CA GLY A 219 -1.49 -18.67 -6.76
C GLY A 219 -0.26 -18.14 -6.02
N ILE A 220 -0.48 -17.26 -5.05
CA ILE A 220 0.58 -16.70 -4.19
C ILE A 220 0.20 -17.03 -2.75
N PRO A 221 1.07 -17.77 -1.99
CA PRO A 221 0.79 -18.16 -0.62
C PRO A 221 0.91 -16.99 0.37
#